data_f8701885a973c2ff7525d333e7c987ba
#
_entry.id   f8701885a973c2ff7525d333e7c987ba
#
_cell.length_a   1.000
_cell.length_b   1.000
_cell.length_c   1.000
_cell.angle_alpha   90.00
_cell.angle_beta   90.00
_cell.angle_gamma   90.00
#
_symmetry.space_group_name_H-M   'P 1'
#
loop_
_entity.id
_entity.type
_entity.pdbx_description
1 polymer ?
#
loop_
_entity_poly.entity_id
_entity_poly.type
_entity_poly.pdbx_seq_one_letter_code
_entity_poly.pdbx_strand_id
1 'polypeptide(L)'
;MNKDNEWGISSIYLAAAVMALGMEYNRVDKTDRRKMVFYFVTPEDSADLEKYFGNLKFDFELVERQWTNRSLNVNAVRMSESLQALKSIVHSV
;
A
#
# COMPACT_ATOMS: atom_id res chain seq x y z
N MET A 1 -18.50 6.72 4.54
CA MET A 1 -17.15 6.25 4.45
C MET A 1 -16.17 7.35 4.84
N ASN A 2 -15.22 7.02 5.64
CA ASN A 2 -14.31 8.00 6.20
C ASN A 2 -13.05 8.16 5.35
N LYS A 3 -12.91 9.32 4.71
CA LYS A 3 -11.75 9.59 3.85
C LYS A 3 -10.44 9.69 4.64
N ASP A 4 -10.53 9.89 5.96
CA ASP A 4 -9.35 10.02 6.80
C ASP A 4 -8.55 8.72 6.90
N ASN A 5 -9.15 7.59 6.50
CA ASN A 5 -8.48 6.29 6.51
C ASN A 5 -7.88 5.91 5.17
N GLU A 6 -7.91 6.83 4.20
CA GLU A 6 -7.39 6.56 2.87
C GLU A 6 -6.03 7.24 2.71
N TRP A 7 -5.03 6.48 2.24
CA TRP A 7 -3.68 6.99 1.97
C TRP A 7 -3.38 6.90 0.50
N GLY A 8 -2.92 8.02 -0.09
CA GLY A 8 -2.53 8.08 -1.48
C GLY A 8 -1.03 7.90 -1.64
N ILE A 9 -0.62 7.00 -2.53
CA ILE A 9 0.77 6.66 -2.76
C ILE A 9 1.04 6.71 -4.27
N SER A 10 2.01 7.53 -4.68
CA SER A 10 2.32 7.68 -6.11
C SER A 10 3.42 6.73 -6.60
N SER A 11 4.20 6.14 -5.71
CA SER A 11 5.21 5.15 -6.10
C SER A 11 4.58 3.76 -6.16
N ILE A 12 4.66 3.10 -7.31
CA ILE A 12 4.11 1.75 -7.44
C ILE A 12 4.85 0.76 -6.52
N TYR A 13 6.14 0.99 -6.29
CA TYR A 13 6.90 0.10 -5.42
C TYR A 13 6.52 0.25 -3.95
N LEU A 14 6.35 1.49 -3.49
CA LEU A 14 5.85 1.72 -2.13
C LEU A 14 4.41 1.22 -2.00
N ALA A 15 3.58 1.43 -3.01
CA ALA A 15 2.22 0.92 -3.01
C ALA A 15 2.20 -0.61 -2.89
N ALA A 16 3.08 -1.30 -3.62
CA ALA A 16 3.18 -2.75 -3.53
C ALA A 16 3.63 -3.20 -2.13
N ALA A 17 4.57 -2.48 -1.53
CA ALA A 17 5.03 -2.78 -0.17
C ALA A 17 3.90 -2.62 0.84
N VAL A 18 3.14 -1.54 0.73
CA VAL A 18 2.00 -1.27 1.62
C VAL A 18 0.94 -2.37 1.48
N MET A 19 0.65 -2.78 0.24
CA MET A 19 -0.29 -3.87 -0.01
C MET A 19 0.23 -5.19 0.59
N ALA A 20 1.52 -5.47 0.45
CA ALA A 20 2.13 -6.67 1.01
C ALA A 20 2.09 -6.68 2.54
N LEU A 21 2.06 -5.51 3.17
CA LEU A 21 1.95 -5.38 4.62
C LEU A 21 0.52 -5.58 5.14
N GLY A 22 -0.46 -5.64 4.25
CA GLY A 22 -1.83 -5.93 4.65
C GLY A 22 -2.84 -4.82 4.39
N MET A 23 -2.41 -3.70 3.83
CA MET A 23 -3.35 -2.64 3.47
C MET A 23 -4.20 -3.07 2.28
N GLU A 24 -5.44 -2.60 2.26
CA GLU A 24 -6.38 -2.96 1.20
C GLU A 24 -6.38 -1.89 0.12
N TYR A 25 -6.18 -2.32 -1.13
CA TYR A 25 -6.27 -1.44 -2.29
C TYR A 25 -7.71 -0.96 -2.45
N ASN A 26 -7.89 0.35 -2.62
CA ASN A 26 -9.21 0.95 -2.77
C ASN A 26 -9.46 1.43 -4.20
N ARG A 27 -8.60 2.32 -4.69
CA ARG A 27 -8.77 2.88 -6.04
C ARG A 27 -7.46 3.48 -6.53
N VAL A 28 -7.42 3.80 -7.82
CA VAL A 28 -6.28 4.49 -8.41
C VAL A 28 -6.79 5.74 -9.13
N ASP A 29 -6.07 6.84 -8.97
CA ASP A 29 -6.33 8.08 -9.70
C ASP A 29 -5.37 8.14 -10.88
N LYS A 30 -5.90 8.04 -12.09
CA LYS A 30 -5.14 8.08 -13.34
C LYS A 30 -5.31 9.41 -14.08
N THR A 31 -5.81 10.43 -13.40
CA THR A 31 -6.06 11.73 -14.01
C THR A 31 -4.79 12.31 -14.61
N ASP A 32 -3.67 12.18 -13.92
CA ASP A 32 -2.36 12.57 -14.43
C ASP A 32 -1.58 11.31 -14.81
N ARG A 33 -1.33 11.15 -16.11
CA ARG A 33 -0.60 9.98 -16.62
C ARG A 33 0.83 9.88 -16.08
N ARG A 34 1.40 11.00 -15.70
CA ARG A 34 2.77 11.04 -15.19
C ARG A 34 2.85 10.69 -13.73
N LYS A 35 1.72 10.84 -13.02
CA LYS A 35 1.70 10.65 -11.58
C LYS A 35 0.39 10.00 -11.16
N MET A 36 0.34 8.70 -11.31
CA MET A 36 -0.81 7.94 -10.81
C MET A 36 -0.72 7.85 -9.29
N VAL A 37 -1.87 7.89 -8.63
CA VAL A 37 -1.92 7.79 -7.18
C VAL A 37 -2.78 6.58 -6.82
N PHE A 38 -2.17 5.64 -6.08
CA PHE A 38 -2.87 4.47 -5.57
C PHE A 38 -3.37 4.76 -4.17
N TYR A 39 -4.64 4.49 -3.92
CA TYR A 39 -5.25 4.76 -2.62
C TYR A 39 -5.52 3.46 -1.90
N PHE A 40 -5.10 3.41 -0.65
CA PHE A 40 -5.24 2.24 0.21
C PHE A 40 -6.02 2.61 1.47
N VAL A 41 -6.75 1.64 2.01
CA VAL A 41 -7.48 1.81 3.25
C VAL A 41 -7.07 0.72 4.22
N THR A 42 -7.19 1.02 5.51
CA THR A 42 -6.97 0.03 6.56
C THR A 42 -8.14 -0.94 6.55
N PRO A 43 -7.91 -2.24 6.39
CA PRO A 43 -8.99 -3.22 6.48
C PRO A 43 -9.57 -3.26 7.90
N GLU A 44 -10.86 -3.60 7.99
CA GLU A 44 -11.53 -3.66 9.29
C GLU A 44 -10.96 -4.76 10.19
N ASP A 45 -10.56 -5.85 9.57
CA ASP A 45 -10.07 -7.01 10.29
C ASP A 45 -8.85 -7.54 9.53
N SER A 46 -7.68 -7.29 10.06
CA SER A 46 -6.45 -7.69 9.41
C SER A 46 -5.46 -8.28 10.40
N ALA A 47 -5.33 -9.60 10.35
CA ALA A 47 -4.29 -10.29 11.11
C ALA A 47 -2.88 -9.88 10.64
N ASP A 48 -2.77 -9.49 9.36
CA ASP A 48 -1.49 -9.07 8.81
C ASP A 48 -1.02 -7.76 9.45
N LEU A 49 -1.93 -6.79 9.61
CA LEU A 49 -1.57 -5.52 10.26
C LEU A 49 -1.16 -5.75 11.71
N GLU A 50 -1.90 -6.59 12.41
CA GLU A 50 -1.55 -6.93 13.79
C GLU A 50 -0.18 -7.60 13.86
N LYS A 51 0.09 -8.50 12.92
CA LYS A 51 1.36 -9.22 12.86
C LYS A 51 2.54 -8.29 12.63
N TYR A 52 2.39 -7.33 11.71
CA TYR A 52 3.51 -6.44 11.34
C TYR A 52 3.68 -5.25 12.27
N PHE A 53 2.60 -4.76 12.86
CA PHE A 53 2.62 -3.52 13.65
C PHE A 53 2.27 -3.72 15.11
N GLY A 54 1.92 -4.95 15.50
CA GLY A 54 1.54 -5.23 16.89
C GLY A 54 0.17 -4.72 17.27
N ASN A 55 -0.57 -4.15 16.33
CA ASN A 55 -1.94 -3.69 16.49
C ASN A 55 -2.58 -3.53 15.12
N LEU A 56 -3.87 -3.24 15.09
CA LEU A 56 -4.60 -3.09 13.83
C LEU A 56 -4.47 -1.69 13.22
N LYS A 57 -3.75 -0.80 13.89
CA LYS A 57 -3.61 0.56 13.41
C LYS A 57 -2.40 0.69 12.51
N PHE A 58 -2.64 1.03 11.26
CA PHE A 58 -1.57 1.28 10.30
C PHE A 58 -0.98 2.67 10.50
N ASP A 59 0.34 2.74 10.60
CA ASP A 59 1.05 4.00 10.72
C ASP A 59 1.81 4.26 9.42
N PHE A 60 1.18 5.03 8.54
CA PHE A 60 1.76 5.32 7.22
C PHE A 60 3.05 6.11 7.31
N GLU A 61 3.13 7.06 8.25
CA GLU A 61 4.34 7.86 8.41
C GLU A 61 5.54 6.99 8.78
N LEU A 62 5.32 6.02 9.66
CA LEU A 62 6.38 5.10 10.05
C LEU A 62 6.81 4.24 8.86
N VAL A 63 5.85 3.72 8.10
CA VAL A 63 6.14 2.89 6.93
C VAL A 63 6.90 3.70 5.88
N GLU A 64 6.47 4.92 5.61
CA GLU A 64 7.14 5.79 4.65
C GLU A 64 8.57 6.10 5.08
N ARG A 65 8.77 6.33 6.35
CA ARG A 65 10.11 6.59 6.90
C ARG A 65 11.01 5.36 6.74
N GLN A 66 10.49 4.18 7.07
CA GLN A 66 11.24 2.95 6.91
C GLN A 66 11.55 2.65 5.46
N TRP A 67 10.63 2.96 4.56
CA TRP A 67 10.84 2.82 3.13
C TRP A 67 11.98 3.72 2.67
N THR A 68 11.95 4.98 3.06
CA THR A 68 12.97 5.96 2.70
C THR A 68 14.35 5.56 3.24
N ASN A 69 14.38 5.04 4.46
CA ASN A 69 15.63 4.59 5.11
C ASN A 69 16.08 3.20 4.69
N ARG A 70 15.29 2.54 3.83
CA ARG A 70 15.57 1.19 3.36
C ARG A 70 15.60 0.16 4.48
N SER A 71 14.82 0.41 5.54
CA SER A 71 14.72 -0.48 6.68
C SER A 71 13.39 -1.24 6.74
N LEU A 72 12.51 -1.01 5.77
CA LEU A 72 11.22 -1.69 5.72
C LEU A 72 11.40 -3.13 5.27
N ASN A 73 10.89 -4.06 6.07
CA ASN A 73 10.93 -5.48 5.75
C ASN A 73 9.56 -5.94 5.26
N VAL A 74 9.55 -6.53 4.08
CA VAL A 74 8.31 -7.03 3.45
C VAL A 74 8.58 -8.42 2.91
N ASN A 75 7.61 -9.31 3.04
CA ASN A 75 7.72 -10.65 2.47
C ASN A 75 7.91 -10.55 0.94
N ALA A 76 8.97 -11.16 0.43
CA ALA A 76 9.34 -11.02 -0.98
C ALA A 76 8.28 -11.56 -1.94
N VAL A 77 7.65 -12.67 -1.59
CA VAL A 77 6.61 -13.27 -2.44
C VAL A 77 5.39 -12.37 -2.47
N ARG A 78 4.96 -11.88 -1.30
CA ARG A 78 3.82 -10.97 -1.22
C ARG A 78 4.08 -9.67 -1.95
N MET A 79 5.31 -9.15 -1.86
CA MET A 79 5.73 -7.95 -2.59
C MET A 79 5.62 -8.17 -4.09
N SER A 80 6.12 -9.29 -4.59
CA SER A 80 6.07 -9.62 -6.00
C SER A 80 4.63 -9.75 -6.50
N GLU A 81 3.79 -10.44 -5.75
CA GLU A 81 2.37 -10.59 -6.10
C GLU A 81 1.65 -9.24 -6.12
N SER A 82 1.92 -8.41 -5.11
CA SER A 82 1.31 -7.08 -5.01
C SER A 82 1.74 -6.20 -6.18
N LEU A 83 3.02 -6.25 -6.52
CA LEU A 83 3.53 -5.46 -7.64
C LEU A 83 2.89 -5.87 -8.95
N GLN A 84 2.72 -7.17 -9.19
CA GLN A 84 2.05 -7.67 -10.38
C GLN A 84 0.58 -7.23 -10.42
N ALA A 85 -0.10 -7.28 -9.29
CA ALA A 85 -1.49 -6.85 -9.21
C ALA A 85 -1.63 -5.36 -9.55
N LEU A 86 -0.73 -4.54 -9.02
CA LEU A 86 -0.77 -3.10 -9.29
C LEU A 86 -0.41 -2.78 -10.74
N LYS A 87 0.57 -3.50 -11.31
CA LYS A 87 0.90 -3.31 -12.73
C LYS A 87 -0.27 -3.68 -13.62
N SER A 88 -1.01 -4.72 -13.26
CA SER A 88 -2.21 -5.12 -14.00
C SER A 88 -3.26 -4.02 -13.95
N ILE A 89 -3.43 -3.38 -12.79
CA ILE A 89 -4.36 -2.27 -12.64
C ILE A 89 -3.94 -1.09 -13.51
N VAL A 90 -2.65 -0.77 -13.55
CA VAL A 90 -2.12 0.33 -14.36
C VAL A 90 -2.39 0.08 -15.85
N HIS A 91 -2.25 -1.14 -16.30
CA HIS A 91 -2.41 -1.49 -17.71
C HIS A 91 -3.86 -1.78 -18.12
N SER A 92 -4.77 -1.88 -17.16
CA SER A 92 -6.18 -2.08 -17.44
C SER A 92 -6.83 -0.69 -17.65
N VAL A 93 -7.12 -0.35 -18.85
CA VAL A 93 -7.73 0.96 -19.16
C VAL A 93 -9.11 0.77 -19.71
#